data_adbecbf3e67c3d199ac5fd7a5a13fc7d
#
_entry.id   adbecbf3e67c3d199ac5fd7a5a13fc7d
#
_cell.length_a   1.000
_cell.length_b   1.000
_cell.length_c   1.000
_cell.angle_alpha   90.00
_cell.angle_beta   90.00
_cell.angle_gamma   90.00
#
_symmetry.space_group_name_H-M   'P 1'
#
loop_
_entity.id
_entity.type
_entity.pdbx_description
1 polymer ?
#
loop_
_entity_poly.entity_id
_entity_poly.type
_entity_poly.pdbx_seq_one_letter_code
_entity_poly.pdbx_strand_id
1 'polypeptide(L)'
;HLVVGVCYRPPDQGEPVDEAFLLQLQEVLCSWAPVLMGDFNHPDVCWNSGMAGGRQSRRFLESVDNFLVQVIDGPTRGEALLDLVLTNEEESIRDIKIGGSLGCSDHALVEFVILKNAGLAKSRARTLCFRRANFWLLKELLSGIPWETVLKGMGTEQSWQLFKDTLLRAQRLSIPQQKKSSRGGRRPS
;
A
#
# COMPACT_ATOMS: atom_id res chain seq x y z
N HIS A 1 9.13 1.01 17.28
CA HIS A 1 8.97 1.82 16.06
C HIS A 1 7.86 1.21 15.20
N LEU A 2 6.92 2.03 14.66
CA LEU A 2 5.92 1.59 13.72
C LEU A 2 6.53 1.50 12.31
N VAL A 3 6.32 0.39 11.64
CA VAL A 3 6.62 0.22 10.22
C VAL A 3 5.30 0.05 9.47
N VAL A 4 5.06 0.88 8.47
CA VAL A 4 3.90 0.76 7.59
C VAL A 4 4.39 0.31 6.23
N GLY A 5 3.87 -0.83 5.77
CA GLY A 5 4.16 -1.40 4.46
C GLY A 5 2.90 -1.49 3.61
N VAL A 6 3.07 -1.34 2.30
CA VAL A 6 2.02 -1.55 1.31
C VAL A 6 2.44 -2.68 0.38
N CYS A 7 1.54 -3.63 0.17
CA CYS A 7 1.76 -4.79 -0.68
C CYS A 7 0.74 -4.82 -1.82
N TYR A 8 1.20 -5.19 -2.99
CA TYR A 8 0.35 -5.62 -4.10
C TYR A 8 0.88 -6.95 -4.64
N ARG A 9 0.05 -7.95 -4.62
CA ARG A 9 0.32 -9.27 -5.20
C ARG A 9 -0.55 -9.49 -6.42
N PRO A 10 0.02 -9.63 -7.63
CA PRO A 10 -0.77 -9.99 -8.81
C PRO A 10 -1.39 -11.39 -8.67
N PRO A 11 -2.57 -11.64 -9.29
CA PRO A 11 -3.28 -12.92 -9.15
C PRO A 11 -2.49 -14.12 -9.66
N ASP A 12 -1.63 -13.93 -10.64
CA ASP A 12 -0.81 -14.94 -11.30
C ASP A 12 0.66 -14.95 -10.83
N GLN A 13 0.93 -14.39 -9.65
CA GLN A 13 2.29 -14.33 -9.12
C GLN A 13 2.86 -15.73 -8.87
N GLY A 14 4.08 -15.93 -9.37
CA GLY A 14 4.78 -17.20 -9.25
C GLY A 14 5.29 -17.48 -7.84
N GLU A 15 5.33 -18.78 -7.47
CA GLU A 15 5.77 -19.26 -6.15
C GLU A 15 7.12 -18.69 -5.67
N PRO A 16 8.18 -18.52 -6.52
CA PRO A 16 9.45 -17.97 -6.04
C PRO A 16 9.36 -16.54 -5.50
N VAL A 17 8.45 -15.72 -6.05
CA VAL A 17 8.23 -14.34 -5.60
C VAL A 17 7.46 -14.33 -4.28
N ASP A 18 6.45 -15.19 -4.13
CA ASP A 18 5.73 -15.37 -2.87
C ASP A 18 6.68 -15.83 -1.76
N GLU A 19 7.57 -16.77 -2.03
CA GLU A 19 8.59 -17.23 -1.07
C GLU A 19 9.51 -16.08 -0.62
N ALA A 20 10.02 -15.29 -1.56
CA ALA A 20 10.87 -14.15 -1.25
C ALA A 20 10.11 -13.11 -0.41
N PHE A 21 8.83 -12.86 -0.70
CA PHE A 21 8.00 -11.99 0.09
C PHE A 21 7.82 -12.50 1.53
N LEU A 22 7.53 -13.79 1.70
CA LEU A 22 7.34 -14.38 3.04
C LEU A 22 8.61 -14.31 3.88
N LEU A 23 9.79 -14.49 3.27
CA LEU A 23 11.07 -14.32 3.96
C LEU A 23 11.29 -12.86 4.42
N GLN A 24 11.01 -11.88 3.56
CA GLN A 24 11.08 -10.47 3.93
C GLN A 24 10.08 -10.11 5.04
N LEU A 25 8.89 -10.69 4.99
CA LEU A 25 7.88 -10.51 6.02
C LEU A 25 8.39 -10.97 7.38
N GLN A 26 9.00 -12.14 7.46
CA GLN A 26 9.59 -12.68 8.69
C GLN A 26 10.68 -11.77 9.27
N GLU A 27 11.53 -11.19 8.44
CA GLU A 27 12.56 -10.22 8.87
C GLU A 27 11.95 -8.97 9.52
N VAL A 28 10.92 -8.41 8.91
CA VAL A 28 10.22 -7.23 9.44
C VAL A 28 9.54 -7.52 10.78
N LEU A 29 8.94 -8.70 10.91
CA LEU A 29 8.21 -9.14 12.11
C LEU A 29 9.10 -9.32 13.34
N CYS A 30 10.36 -9.69 13.15
CA CYS A 30 11.29 -9.90 14.27
C CYS A 30 11.72 -8.59 14.97
N SER A 31 11.49 -7.43 14.37
CA SER A 31 12.15 -6.19 14.84
C SER A 31 11.20 -5.02 15.14
N TRP A 32 9.93 -5.03 14.68
CA TRP A 32 9.08 -3.84 14.67
C TRP A 32 7.60 -4.17 14.92
N ALA A 33 6.79 -3.13 15.18
CA ALA A 33 5.33 -3.20 15.13
C ALA A 33 4.88 -2.88 13.70
N PRO A 34 4.67 -3.90 12.83
CA PRO A 34 4.27 -3.67 11.45
C PRO A 34 2.77 -3.45 11.34
N VAL A 35 2.40 -2.57 10.41
CA VAL A 35 1.07 -2.52 9.80
C VAL A 35 1.27 -2.68 8.30
N LEU A 36 0.89 -3.84 7.78
CA LEU A 36 0.97 -4.15 6.36
C LEU A 36 -0.43 -4.08 5.77
N MET A 37 -0.57 -3.41 4.64
CA MET A 37 -1.85 -3.25 3.97
C MET A 37 -1.72 -3.42 2.48
N GLY A 38 -2.81 -3.80 1.82
CA GLY A 38 -2.89 -3.85 0.36
C GLY A 38 -3.60 -5.08 -0.16
N ASP A 39 -3.57 -5.25 -1.47
CA ASP A 39 -4.15 -6.38 -2.17
C ASP A 39 -3.17 -7.57 -2.18
N PHE A 40 -3.46 -8.56 -1.35
CA PHE A 40 -2.68 -9.80 -1.26
C PHE A 40 -3.16 -10.89 -2.22
N ASN A 41 -4.33 -10.71 -2.81
CA ASN A 41 -4.89 -11.52 -3.90
C ASN A 41 -4.86 -13.04 -3.65
N HIS A 42 -5.38 -13.43 -2.47
CA HIS A 42 -5.59 -14.83 -2.09
C HIS A 42 -7.09 -15.12 -1.92
N PRO A 43 -7.86 -15.25 -3.02
CA PRO A 43 -9.33 -15.37 -2.98
C PRO A 43 -9.82 -16.69 -2.37
N ASP A 44 -8.97 -17.69 -2.26
CA ASP A 44 -9.27 -19.01 -1.72
C ASP A 44 -8.97 -19.14 -0.21
N VAL A 45 -8.58 -18.04 0.44
CA VAL A 45 -8.43 -18.01 1.90
C VAL A 45 -9.78 -17.72 2.56
N CYS A 46 -10.20 -18.63 3.42
CA CYS A 46 -11.35 -18.45 4.31
C CYS A 46 -10.85 -18.01 5.69
N TRP A 47 -10.85 -16.72 5.93
CA TRP A 47 -10.35 -16.11 7.18
C TRP A 47 -11.11 -16.56 8.42
N ASN A 48 -12.43 -16.82 8.29
CA ASN A 48 -13.26 -17.28 9.41
C ASN A 48 -12.92 -18.70 9.88
N SER A 49 -12.49 -19.57 8.97
CA SER A 49 -12.17 -20.96 9.30
C SER A 49 -10.66 -21.24 9.37
N GLY A 50 -9.80 -20.24 9.01
CA GLY A 50 -8.36 -20.43 8.96
C GLY A 50 -7.93 -21.47 7.91
N MET A 51 -8.66 -21.56 6.79
CA MET A 51 -8.38 -22.54 5.74
C MET A 51 -8.09 -21.86 4.40
N ALA A 52 -7.25 -22.51 3.59
CA ALA A 52 -6.96 -22.06 2.24
C ALA A 52 -6.91 -23.24 1.27
N GLY A 53 -7.40 -23.04 0.05
CA GLY A 53 -7.49 -24.10 -0.97
C GLY A 53 -6.15 -24.38 -1.63
N GLY A 54 -5.44 -23.34 -2.08
CA GLY A 54 -4.18 -23.43 -2.80
C GLY A 54 -2.96 -23.61 -1.89
N ARG A 55 -1.87 -24.15 -2.42
CA ARG A 55 -0.60 -24.31 -1.69
C ARG A 55 -0.01 -22.95 -1.29
N GLN A 56 0.01 -22.00 -2.21
CA GLN A 56 0.54 -20.65 -1.96
C GLN A 56 -0.28 -19.92 -0.88
N SER A 57 -1.60 -19.97 -0.98
CA SER A 57 -2.51 -19.37 -0.01
C SER A 57 -2.39 -19.99 1.38
N ARG A 58 -2.19 -21.32 1.46
CA ARG A 58 -1.92 -21.98 2.75
C ARG A 58 -0.63 -21.52 3.39
N ARG A 59 0.46 -21.42 2.62
CA ARG A 59 1.74 -20.94 3.13
C ARG A 59 1.69 -19.48 3.57
N PHE A 60 0.96 -18.66 2.81
CA PHE A 60 0.71 -17.29 3.19
C PHE A 60 -0.07 -17.21 4.52
N LEU A 61 -1.19 -17.94 4.61
CA LEU A 61 -2.03 -18.00 5.80
C LEU A 61 -1.24 -18.47 7.03
N GLU A 62 -0.48 -19.58 6.92
CA GLU A 62 0.39 -20.09 7.99
C GLU A 62 1.42 -19.03 8.43
N SER A 63 1.99 -18.27 7.51
CA SER A 63 2.96 -17.23 7.82
C SER A 63 2.32 -16.03 8.51
N VAL A 64 1.08 -15.69 8.14
CA VAL A 64 0.31 -14.63 8.80
C VAL A 64 -0.10 -15.07 10.20
N ASP A 65 -0.74 -16.23 10.35
CA ASP A 65 -1.29 -16.72 11.62
C ASP A 65 -0.22 -16.87 12.72
N ASN A 66 1.02 -17.13 12.34
CA ASN A 66 2.10 -17.28 13.31
C ASN A 66 2.52 -15.95 13.97
N PHE A 67 2.30 -14.79 13.32
CA PHE A 67 2.92 -13.53 13.75
C PHE A 67 2.01 -12.32 13.66
N LEU A 68 0.94 -12.37 12.88
CA LEU A 68 0.08 -11.24 12.57
C LEU A 68 -1.39 -11.59 12.77
N VAL A 69 -2.18 -10.56 12.98
CA VAL A 69 -3.64 -10.61 12.98
C VAL A 69 -4.14 -9.83 11.76
N GLN A 70 -5.07 -10.42 11.03
CA GLN A 70 -5.82 -9.77 9.98
C GLN A 70 -7.05 -9.10 10.61
N VAL A 71 -7.25 -7.79 10.37
CA VAL A 71 -8.23 -6.99 11.09
C VAL A 71 -9.44 -6.54 10.24
N ILE A 72 -9.47 -6.86 8.95
CA ILE A 72 -10.61 -6.55 8.06
C ILE A 72 -11.62 -7.70 8.12
N ASP A 73 -12.86 -7.41 8.46
CA ASP A 73 -13.92 -8.39 8.70
C ASP A 73 -14.94 -8.54 7.56
N GLY A 74 -14.73 -7.89 6.43
CA GLY A 74 -15.66 -7.92 5.30
C GLY A 74 -14.98 -7.98 3.93
N PRO A 75 -15.74 -8.30 2.87
CA PRO A 75 -15.22 -8.41 1.52
C PRO A 75 -14.74 -7.05 1.00
N THR A 76 -13.64 -7.05 0.25
CA THR A 76 -13.06 -5.85 -0.36
C THR A 76 -13.19 -5.84 -1.88
N ARG A 77 -13.47 -7.00 -2.50
CA ARG A 77 -13.71 -7.11 -3.94
C ARG A 77 -14.76 -8.19 -4.22
N GLY A 78 -15.95 -7.79 -4.65
CA GLY A 78 -17.07 -8.72 -4.78
C GLY A 78 -17.40 -9.39 -3.44
N GLU A 79 -17.33 -10.72 -3.38
CA GLU A 79 -17.49 -11.49 -2.12
C GLU A 79 -16.18 -11.89 -1.48
N ALA A 80 -15.04 -11.53 -2.08
CA ALA A 80 -13.73 -11.93 -1.61
C ALA A 80 -13.05 -10.83 -0.76
N LEU A 81 -12.34 -11.27 0.29
CA LEU A 81 -11.46 -10.43 1.10
C LEU A 81 -10.03 -10.53 0.54
N LEU A 82 -9.66 -9.59 -0.33
CA LEU A 82 -8.37 -9.54 -1.02
C LEU A 82 -7.44 -8.47 -0.45
N ASP A 83 -8.03 -7.33 -0.05
CA ASP A 83 -7.28 -6.24 0.58
C ASP A 83 -7.26 -6.47 2.08
N LEU A 84 -6.07 -6.68 2.62
CA LEU A 84 -5.86 -7.00 4.03
C LEU A 84 -5.18 -5.85 4.77
N VAL A 85 -5.42 -5.80 6.07
CA VAL A 85 -4.61 -5.03 7.01
C VAL A 85 -4.11 -6.00 8.07
N LEU A 86 -2.80 -6.23 8.08
CA LEU A 86 -2.10 -7.18 8.93
C LEU A 86 -1.26 -6.44 9.96
N THR A 87 -1.37 -6.80 11.23
CA THR A 87 -0.60 -6.20 12.32
C THR A 87 -0.30 -7.23 13.41
N ASN A 88 0.75 -7.02 14.18
CA ASN A 88 1.01 -7.79 15.41
C ASN A 88 0.44 -7.09 16.66
N GLU A 89 -0.17 -5.89 16.51
CA GLU A 89 -0.79 -5.12 17.57
C GLU A 89 -2.23 -4.75 17.18
N GLU A 90 -3.17 -5.68 17.31
CA GLU A 90 -4.57 -5.50 16.89
C GLU A 90 -5.19 -4.24 17.48
N GLU A 91 -4.95 -3.96 18.77
CA GLU A 91 -5.46 -2.78 19.45
C GLU A 91 -4.94 -1.46 18.87
N SER A 92 -3.89 -1.51 18.04
CA SER A 92 -3.34 -0.35 17.35
C SER A 92 -4.18 0.10 16.16
N ILE A 93 -5.09 -0.74 15.66
CA ILE A 93 -5.95 -0.44 14.52
C ILE A 93 -7.38 -0.25 15.03
N ARG A 94 -7.99 0.89 14.65
CA ARG A 94 -9.36 1.24 15.08
C ARG A 94 -10.15 1.90 13.95
N ASP A 95 -11.45 2.02 14.18
CA ASP A 95 -12.39 2.71 13.29
C ASP A 95 -12.36 2.19 11.85
N ILE A 96 -12.23 0.86 11.71
CA ILE A 96 -12.20 0.20 10.40
C ILE A 96 -13.55 0.38 9.73
N LYS A 97 -13.53 0.85 8.49
CA LYS A 97 -14.70 1.04 7.64
C LYS A 97 -14.41 0.52 6.26
N ILE A 98 -15.28 -0.34 5.77
CA ILE A 98 -15.29 -0.80 4.38
C ILE A 98 -16.39 0.00 3.68
N GLY A 99 -15.99 0.87 2.75
CA GLY A 99 -16.88 1.78 2.05
C GLY A 99 -17.14 1.36 0.61
N GLY A 100 -17.76 2.26 -0.15
CA GLY A 100 -17.91 2.08 -1.60
C GLY A 100 -16.57 2.15 -2.33
N SER A 101 -16.56 1.78 -3.61
CA SER A 101 -15.35 1.84 -4.44
C SER A 101 -14.90 3.27 -4.74
N LEU A 102 -13.60 3.45 -4.94
CA LEU A 102 -13.04 4.72 -5.37
C LEU A 102 -13.10 4.82 -6.91
N GLY A 103 -13.92 5.72 -7.41
CA GLY A 103 -14.08 5.92 -8.86
C GLY A 103 -14.63 4.68 -9.56
N CYS A 104 -13.90 4.20 -10.57
CA CYS A 104 -14.28 3.01 -11.36
C CYS A 104 -13.61 1.72 -10.87
N SER A 105 -13.06 1.71 -9.66
CA SER A 105 -12.44 0.52 -9.07
C SER A 105 -13.51 -0.53 -8.71
N ASP A 106 -13.20 -1.80 -8.84
CA ASP A 106 -13.98 -2.92 -8.34
C ASP A 106 -13.61 -3.31 -6.88
N HIS A 107 -12.59 -2.63 -6.30
CA HIS A 107 -12.23 -2.76 -4.90
C HIS A 107 -12.96 -1.76 -4.02
N ALA A 108 -13.32 -2.18 -2.81
CA ALA A 108 -13.86 -1.31 -1.78
C ALA A 108 -12.78 -0.39 -1.19
N LEU A 109 -13.18 0.80 -0.76
CA LEU A 109 -12.32 1.69 0.01
C LEU A 109 -12.28 1.19 1.45
N VAL A 110 -11.09 0.95 1.96
CA VAL A 110 -10.85 0.58 3.37
C VAL A 110 -10.24 1.76 4.10
N GLU A 111 -10.92 2.26 5.11
CA GLU A 111 -10.46 3.34 5.98
C GLU A 111 -10.24 2.80 7.39
N PHE A 112 -9.16 3.20 8.04
CA PHE A 112 -8.89 2.84 9.43
C PHE A 112 -7.94 3.85 10.09
N VAL A 113 -7.89 3.80 11.42
CA VAL A 113 -7.02 4.65 12.23
C VAL A 113 -5.93 3.80 12.88
N ILE A 114 -4.68 4.20 12.70
CA ILE A 114 -3.56 3.60 13.41
C ILE A 114 -3.31 4.40 14.68
N LEU A 115 -3.57 3.78 15.83
CA LEU A 115 -3.27 4.35 17.13
C LEU A 115 -1.81 4.07 17.46
N LYS A 116 -1.00 5.10 17.49
CA LYS A 116 0.34 5.00 18.04
C LYS A 116 0.50 5.99 19.18
N ASN A 117 1.01 5.51 20.31
CA ASN A 117 1.69 6.36 21.29
C ASN A 117 2.98 6.89 20.64
N ALA A 118 2.82 7.81 19.73
CA ALA A 118 3.92 8.52 19.13
C ALA A 118 4.49 9.45 20.20
N GLY A 119 5.49 9.00 20.90
CA GLY A 119 6.48 9.94 21.35
C GLY A 119 6.81 10.81 20.14
N LEU A 120 6.60 12.11 20.26
CA LEU A 120 6.65 13.11 19.18
C LEU A 120 8.01 13.09 18.43
N ALA A 121 8.25 12.07 17.63
CA ALA A 121 9.21 12.16 16.54
C ALA A 121 8.54 13.07 15.51
N LYS A 122 8.93 14.35 15.50
CA LYS A 122 8.52 15.30 14.46
C LYS A 122 8.87 14.68 13.10
N SER A 123 7.90 14.02 12.48
CA SER A 123 8.05 13.50 11.14
C SER A 123 8.39 14.69 10.23
N ARG A 124 9.59 14.69 9.69
CA ARG A 124 10.02 15.63 8.66
C ARG A 124 9.52 15.19 7.28
N ALA A 125 8.42 14.45 7.23
CA ALA A 125 7.84 14.00 5.98
C ALA A 125 7.47 15.23 5.14
N ARG A 126 8.10 15.35 3.99
CA ARG A 126 7.73 16.30 2.97
C ARG A 126 6.61 15.69 2.15
N THR A 127 5.46 16.31 2.13
CA THR A 127 4.32 15.90 1.30
C THR A 127 4.21 16.76 0.08
N LEU A 128 3.74 16.20 -1.02
CA LEU A 128 3.46 16.94 -2.24
C LEU A 128 2.26 17.87 -2.02
N CYS A 129 2.39 19.11 -2.42
CA CYS A 129 1.33 20.12 -2.31
C CYS A 129 0.58 20.23 -3.64
N PHE A 130 -0.40 19.37 -3.88
CA PHE A 130 -1.18 19.35 -5.13
C PHE A 130 -1.98 20.64 -5.37
N ARG A 131 -2.35 21.39 -4.33
CA ARG A 131 -3.00 22.71 -4.47
C ARG A 131 -2.10 23.76 -5.12
N ARG A 132 -0.79 23.58 -5.07
CA ARG A 132 0.22 24.47 -5.65
C ARG A 132 0.92 23.83 -6.85
N ALA A 133 0.39 22.70 -7.35
CA ALA A 133 0.92 21.99 -8.47
C ALA A 133 0.72 22.76 -9.77
N ASN A 134 1.75 22.78 -10.59
CA ASN A 134 1.66 23.27 -11.97
C ASN A 134 1.33 22.07 -12.89
N PHE A 135 0.04 21.74 -12.99
CA PHE A 135 -0.41 20.62 -13.84
C PHE A 135 -0.18 20.87 -15.34
N TRP A 136 -0.13 22.14 -15.76
CA TRP A 136 0.23 22.45 -17.13
C TRP A 136 1.68 22.03 -17.41
N LEU A 137 2.63 22.40 -16.55
CA LEU A 137 4.02 21.99 -16.67
C LEU A 137 4.16 20.46 -16.60
N LEU A 138 3.42 19.78 -15.70
CA LEU A 138 3.42 18.33 -15.62
C LEU A 138 3.02 17.69 -16.96
N LYS A 139 1.94 18.20 -17.55
CA LYS A 139 1.45 17.74 -18.85
C LYS A 139 2.49 17.97 -19.96
N GLU A 140 3.07 19.16 -20.02
CA GLU A 140 4.10 19.50 -21.02
C GLU A 140 5.32 18.56 -20.90
N LEU A 141 5.82 18.34 -19.69
CA LEU A 141 6.96 17.46 -19.47
C LEU A 141 6.71 16.00 -19.88
N LEU A 142 5.47 15.50 -19.73
CA LEU A 142 5.12 14.14 -20.10
C LEU A 142 4.74 14.00 -21.57
N SER A 143 4.04 14.98 -22.15
CA SER A 143 3.64 14.96 -23.56
C SER A 143 4.80 15.24 -24.51
N GLY A 144 5.85 15.93 -24.07
CA GLY A 144 7.07 16.16 -24.85
C GLY A 144 7.92 14.91 -25.07
N ILE A 145 7.57 13.76 -24.45
CA ILE A 145 8.33 12.53 -24.57
C ILE A 145 7.73 11.68 -25.71
N PRO A 146 8.52 11.27 -26.71
CA PRO A 146 8.05 10.40 -27.78
C PRO A 146 8.01 8.94 -27.29
N TRP A 147 7.01 8.61 -26.48
CA TRP A 147 6.87 7.30 -25.80
C TRP A 147 6.98 6.11 -26.74
N GLU A 148 6.37 6.18 -27.91
CA GLU A 148 6.43 5.11 -28.92
C GLU A 148 7.86 4.80 -29.34
N THR A 149 8.70 5.83 -29.45
CA THR A 149 10.10 5.67 -29.84
C THR A 149 10.97 5.20 -28.69
N VAL A 150 10.74 5.80 -27.52
CA VAL A 150 11.57 5.57 -26.31
C VAL A 150 11.33 4.17 -25.73
N LEU A 151 10.10 3.66 -25.78
CA LEU A 151 9.74 2.33 -25.27
C LEU A 151 9.94 1.22 -26.29
N LYS A 152 10.25 1.56 -27.54
CA LYS A 152 10.40 0.59 -28.62
C LYS A 152 11.55 -0.38 -28.35
N GLY A 153 11.25 -1.67 -28.35
CA GLY A 153 12.23 -2.74 -28.15
C GLY A 153 12.64 -2.99 -26.68
N MET A 154 12.01 -2.28 -25.73
CA MET A 154 12.21 -2.53 -24.31
C MET A 154 11.29 -3.64 -23.79
N GLY A 155 11.75 -4.42 -22.81
CA GLY A 155 10.90 -5.34 -22.07
C GLY A 155 9.95 -4.58 -21.14
N THR A 156 8.90 -5.26 -20.65
CA THR A 156 7.85 -4.65 -19.79
C THR A 156 8.42 -3.98 -18.54
N GLU A 157 9.35 -4.63 -17.85
CA GLU A 157 9.97 -4.11 -16.63
C GLU A 157 10.80 -2.85 -16.90
N GLN A 158 11.59 -2.86 -17.98
CA GLN A 158 12.39 -1.70 -18.38
C GLN A 158 11.50 -0.51 -18.78
N SER A 159 10.42 -0.79 -19.51
CA SER A 159 9.43 0.21 -19.91
C SER A 159 8.75 0.84 -18.68
N TRP A 160 8.37 0.01 -17.72
CA TRP A 160 7.77 0.46 -16.46
C TRP A 160 8.73 1.32 -15.64
N GLN A 161 9.99 0.89 -15.49
CA GLN A 161 10.98 1.65 -14.74
C GLN A 161 11.25 3.02 -15.36
N LEU A 162 11.40 3.07 -16.68
CA LEU A 162 11.59 4.33 -17.40
C LEU A 162 10.39 5.26 -17.26
N PHE A 163 9.17 4.73 -17.41
CA PHE A 163 7.94 5.49 -17.20
C PHE A 163 7.87 6.06 -15.78
N LYS A 164 8.11 5.21 -14.77
CA LYS A 164 8.10 5.59 -13.36
C LYS A 164 9.11 6.70 -13.05
N ASP A 165 10.35 6.55 -13.50
CA ASP A 165 11.41 7.53 -13.24
C ASP A 165 11.10 8.88 -13.91
N THR A 166 10.55 8.83 -15.10
CA THR A 166 10.15 10.02 -15.86
C THR A 166 8.99 10.74 -15.20
N LEU A 167 7.97 9.98 -14.76
CA LEU A 167 6.82 10.53 -14.04
C LEU A 167 7.25 11.18 -12.71
N LEU A 168 8.10 10.50 -11.94
CA LEU A 168 8.61 11.04 -10.68
C LEU A 168 9.46 12.30 -10.88
N ARG A 169 10.23 12.35 -11.96
CA ARG A 169 11.00 13.56 -12.32
C ARG A 169 10.07 14.72 -12.69
N ALA A 170 9.09 14.49 -13.54
CA ALA A 170 8.10 15.50 -13.92
C ALA A 170 7.31 16.00 -12.70
N GLN A 171 6.92 15.08 -11.81
CA GLN A 171 6.25 15.39 -10.55
C GLN A 171 7.10 16.28 -9.63
N ARG A 172 8.38 16.00 -9.46
CA ARG A 172 9.29 16.82 -8.64
C ARG A 172 9.45 18.24 -9.16
N LEU A 173 9.39 18.43 -10.48
CA LEU A 173 9.52 19.73 -11.13
C LEU A 173 8.22 20.54 -11.09
N SER A 174 7.08 19.87 -11.12
CA SER A 174 5.76 20.49 -11.27
C SER A 174 4.97 20.61 -9.97
N ILE A 175 5.28 19.77 -8.96
CA ILE A 175 4.56 19.75 -7.69
C ILE A 175 5.50 20.08 -6.54
N PRO A 176 5.35 21.24 -5.90
CA PRO A 176 6.20 21.63 -4.78
C PRO A 176 5.97 20.74 -3.57
N GLN A 177 7.05 20.47 -2.85
CA GLN A 177 6.99 19.76 -1.57
C GLN A 177 6.72 20.75 -0.44
N GLN A 178 5.82 20.39 0.46
CA GLN A 178 5.50 21.18 1.65
C GLN A 178 5.85 20.38 2.91
N LYS A 179 6.49 21.03 3.87
CA LYS A 179 6.64 20.46 5.22
C LYS A 179 5.27 20.45 5.88
N LYS A 180 4.82 19.30 6.38
CA LYS A 180 3.59 19.21 7.16
C LYS A 180 3.82 19.97 8.47
N SER A 181 3.24 21.19 8.62
CA SER A 181 3.22 21.87 9.90
C SER A 181 2.15 21.20 10.76
N SER A 182 2.54 20.64 11.90
CA SER A 182 1.59 20.25 12.93
C SER A 182 0.92 21.52 13.47
N ARG A 183 -0.27 21.86 12.96
CA ARG A 183 -1.13 22.83 13.64
C ARG A 183 -1.61 22.15 14.91
N GLY A 184 -1.01 22.53 16.02
CA GLY A 184 -1.57 22.26 17.34
C GLY A 184 -2.96 22.87 17.40
N GLY A 185 -3.98 22.01 17.51
CA GLY A 185 -5.35 22.45 17.76
C GLY A 185 -5.40 23.17 19.10
N ARG A 186 -5.50 24.51 19.10
CA ARG A 186 -6.03 25.24 20.24
C ARG A 186 -7.50 24.83 20.37
N ARG A 187 -7.84 24.11 21.42
CA ARG A 187 -9.22 24.03 21.90
C ARG A 187 -9.62 25.42 22.37
N PRO A 188 -10.78 25.95 21.98
CA PRO A 188 -11.37 27.07 22.69
C PRO A 188 -11.85 26.60 24.06
N SER A 189 -11.55 27.39 25.08
CA SER A 189 -12.08 27.30 26.45
C SER A 189 -13.58 27.54 26.48
#